data_2a554affb5985057d06fa3cdeaea650d
#
_entry.id   2a554affb5985057d06fa3cdeaea650d
#
_cell.length_a   1.000
_cell.length_b   1.000
_cell.length_c   1.000
_cell.angle_alpha   90.00
_cell.angle_beta   90.00
_cell.angle_gamma   90.00
#
_symmetry.space_group_name_H-M   'P 1'
#
loop_
_entity.id
_entity.type
_entity.pdbx_description
1 polymer ?
#
loop_
_entity_poly.entity_id
_entity_poly.type
_entity_poly.pdbx_seq_one_letter_code
_entity_poly.pdbx_strand_id
1 'polypeptide(L)'
;MQRKVVLVTVGVIALAVVAAKLFAPSYVTSLRQSGELTRRQNLLTMRAVLSQYTLDTHRRPRSLDDLVIAEYLKHVPLDPMTGRKDTWLLKCSSDPASPGIVSISPGNPSAAIKGTAHCD
;
A
#
# COMPACT_ATOMS: atom_id res chain seq x y z
N MET A 1 16.89 -51.85 -13.49
CA MET A 1 15.70 -51.06 -13.13
C MET A 1 16.09 -49.75 -12.40
N GLN A 2 16.99 -49.76 -11.48
CA GLN A 2 17.32 -48.54 -10.69
C GLN A 2 17.88 -47.40 -11.54
N ARG A 3 18.72 -47.63 -12.53
CA ARG A 3 19.26 -46.58 -13.42
C ARG A 3 18.17 -45.84 -14.21
N LYS A 4 17.13 -46.54 -14.67
CA LYS A 4 16.00 -45.88 -15.40
C LYS A 4 15.16 -45.02 -14.47
N VAL A 5 14.92 -45.47 -13.25
CA VAL A 5 14.18 -44.70 -12.24
C VAL A 5 14.93 -43.43 -11.88
N VAL A 6 16.26 -43.52 -11.67
CA VAL A 6 17.09 -42.34 -11.36
C VAL A 6 17.10 -41.33 -12.51
N LEU A 7 17.18 -41.78 -13.76
CA LEU A 7 17.15 -40.88 -14.92
C LEU A 7 15.78 -40.17 -15.07
N VAL A 8 14.70 -40.89 -14.81
CA VAL A 8 13.36 -40.32 -14.86
C VAL A 8 13.15 -39.28 -13.74
N THR A 9 13.59 -39.58 -12.51
CA THR A 9 13.50 -38.65 -11.38
C THR A 9 14.33 -37.38 -11.59
N VAL A 10 15.53 -37.51 -12.09
CA VAL A 10 16.40 -36.35 -12.44
C VAL A 10 15.75 -35.52 -13.54
N GLY A 11 15.18 -36.14 -14.56
CA GLY A 11 14.47 -35.46 -15.64
C GLY A 11 13.25 -34.65 -15.14
N VAL A 12 12.46 -35.24 -14.25
CA VAL A 12 11.28 -34.57 -13.65
C VAL A 12 11.71 -33.38 -12.79
N ILE A 13 12.75 -33.52 -11.99
CA ILE A 13 13.27 -32.43 -11.15
C ILE A 13 13.82 -31.29 -12.03
N ALA A 14 14.59 -31.61 -13.07
CA ALA A 14 15.10 -30.62 -14.01
C ALA A 14 13.96 -29.86 -14.71
N LEU A 15 12.91 -30.54 -15.15
CA LEU A 15 11.73 -29.93 -15.75
C LEU A 15 11.00 -29.02 -14.79
N ALA A 16 10.83 -29.43 -13.53
CA ALA A 16 10.20 -28.63 -12.48
C ALA A 16 10.99 -27.35 -12.18
N VAL A 17 12.33 -27.43 -12.14
CA VAL A 17 13.20 -26.26 -11.93
C VAL A 17 13.11 -25.28 -13.10
N VAL A 18 13.10 -25.77 -14.33
CA VAL A 18 12.93 -24.94 -15.54
C VAL A 18 11.56 -24.25 -15.54
N ALA A 19 10.50 -24.99 -15.25
CA ALA A 19 9.14 -24.43 -15.15
C ALA A 19 9.07 -23.33 -14.06
N ALA A 20 9.65 -23.56 -12.90
CA ALA A 20 9.70 -22.57 -11.83
C ALA A 20 10.45 -21.29 -12.25
N LYS A 21 11.53 -21.42 -12.99
CA LYS A 21 12.29 -20.26 -13.52
C LYS A 21 11.51 -19.46 -14.57
N LEU A 22 10.71 -20.12 -15.38
CA LEU A 22 9.92 -19.48 -16.44
C LEU A 22 8.67 -18.78 -15.90
N PHE A 23 7.98 -19.39 -14.91
CA PHE A 23 6.70 -18.88 -14.39
C PHE A 23 6.84 -17.93 -13.19
N ALA A 24 7.89 -18.04 -12.38
CA ALA A 24 8.09 -17.20 -11.20
C ALA A 24 8.13 -15.69 -11.51
N PRO A 25 8.85 -15.19 -12.54
CA PRO A 25 8.89 -13.75 -12.82
C PRO A 25 7.53 -13.18 -13.22
N SER A 26 6.74 -13.92 -13.98
CA SER A 26 5.38 -13.49 -14.38
C SER A 26 4.43 -13.38 -13.19
N TYR A 27 4.52 -14.31 -12.26
CA TYR A 27 3.72 -14.31 -11.04
C TYR A 27 4.03 -13.10 -10.14
N VAL A 28 5.32 -12.84 -9.92
CA VAL A 28 5.77 -11.68 -9.11
C VAL A 28 5.33 -10.35 -9.73
N THR A 29 5.41 -10.23 -11.06
CA THR A 29 4.97 -9.03 -11.78
C THR A 29 3.46 -8.81 -11.62
N SER A 30 2.67 -9.86 -11.73
CA SER A 30 1.21 -9.77 -11.54
C SER A 30 0.82 -9.36 -10.12
N LEU A 31 1.51 -9.88 -9.11
CA LEU A 31 1.28 -9.50 -7.70
C LEU A 31 1.62 -8.02 -7.44
N ARG A 32 2.72 -7.53 -8.00
CA ARG A 32 3.11 -6.11 -7.88
C ARG A 32 2.08 -5.20 -8.56
N GLN A 33 1.62 -5.56 -9.73
CA GLN A 33 0.62 -4.78 -10.47
C GLN A 33 -0.72 -4.72 -9.71
N SER A 34 -1.17 -5.83 -9.14
CA SER A 34 -2.37 -5.87 -8.30
C SER A 34 -2.22 -5.02 -7.05
N GLY A 35 -1.07 -5.05 -6.39
CA GLY A 35 -0.75 -4.22 -5.23
C GLY A 35 -0.79 -2.73 -5.56
N GLU A 36 -0.24 -2.33 -6.70
CA GLU A 36 -0.25 -0.92 -7.13
C GLU A 36 -1.67 -0.41 -7.44
N LEU A 37 -2.51 -1.22 -8.06
CA LEU A 37 -3.93 -0.88 -8.30
C LEU A 37 -4.69 -0.69 -6.97
N THR A 38 -4.51 -1.60 -6.03
CA THR A 38 -5.12 -1.51 -4.69
C THR A 38 -4.63 -0.27 -3.96
N ARG A 39 -3.35 0.03 -4.03
CA ARG A 39 -2.74 1.22 -3.44
C ARG A 39 -3.37 2.51 -3.98
N ARG A 40 -3.52 2.61 -5.30
CA ARG A 40 -4.19 3.76 -5.95
C ARG A 40 -5.64 3.89 -5.51
N GLN A 41 -6.37 2.79 -5.44
CA GLN A 41 -7.76 2.78 -4.98
C GLN A 41 -7.87 3.26 -3.53
N ASN A 42 -7.02 2.77 -2.63
CA ASN A 42 -6.98 3.21 -1.24
C ASN A 42 -6.67 4.71 -1.13
N LEU A 43 -5.72 5.19 -1.94
CA LEU A 43 -5.34 6.60 -1.96
C LEU A 43 -6.48 7.50 -2.43
N LEU A 44 -7.19 7.11 -3.50
CA LEU A 44 -8.35 7.85 -4.00
C LEU A 44 -9.48 7.90 -2.96
N THR A 45 -9.75 6.79 -2.29
CA THR A 45 -10.74 6.71 -1.22
C THR A 45 -10.38 7.64 -0.07
N MET A 46 -9.14 7.61 0.42
CA MET A 46 -8.69 8.49 1.50
C MET A 46 -8.76 9.97 1.13
N ARG A 47 -8.41 10.32 -0.11
CA ARG A 47 -8.50 11.71 -0.60
C ARG A 47 -9.94 12.20 -0.71
N ALA A 48 -10.84 11.35 -1.20
CA ALA A 48 -12.27 11.67 -1.28
C ALA A 48 -12.87 11.92 0.11
N VAL A 49 -12.55 11.03 1.06
CA VAL A 49 -13.00 11.13 2.46
C VAL A 49 -12.40 12.35 3.16
N LEU A 50 -11.13 12.68 2.91
CA LEU A 50 -10.47 13.89 3.41
C LEU A 50 -11.20 15.15 2.94
N SER A 51 -11.57 15.20 1.66
CA SER A 51 -12.33 16.32 1.09
C SER A 51 -13.73 16.41 1.70
N GLN A 52 -14.42 15.27 1.84
CA GLN A 52 -15.76 15.23 2.43
C GLN A 52 -15.75 15.71 3.88
N TYR A 53 -14.83 15.20 4.69
CA TYR A 53 -14.64 15.65 6.08
C TYR A 53 -14.43 17.16 6.17
N THR A 54 -13.57 17.70 5.30
CA THR A 54 -13.26 19.13 5.30
C THR A 54 -14.46 19.99 4.89
N LEU A 55 -15.26 19.54 3.93
CA LEU A 55 -16.47 20.21 3.51
C LEU A 55 -17.54 20.19 4.61
N ASP A 56 -17.74 19.08 5.28
CA ASP A 56 -18.78 18.91 6.28
C ASP A 56 -18.46 19.64 7.60
N THR A 57 -17.19 19.60 8.01
CA THR A 57 -16.76 20.14 9.31
C THR A 57 -16.15 21.54 9.24
N HIS A 58 -15.85 22.04 8.03
CA HIS A 58 -15.11 23.27 7.78
C HIS A 58 -13.71 23.30 8.45
N ARG A 59 -13.17 22.11 8.77
CA ARG A 59 -11.87 21.92 9.40
C ARG A 59 -11.14 20.79 8.71
N ARG A 60 -9.82 20.85 8.69
CA ARG A 60 -8.99 19.74 8.22
C ARG A 60 -8.70 18.75 9.34
N PRO A 61 -8.69 17.44 9.08
CA PRO A 61 -8.28 16.47 10.10
C PRO A 61 -6.78 16.61 10.35
N ARG A 62 -6.34 16.37 11.56
CA ARG A 62 -4.92 16.44 11.93
C ARG A 62 -4.19 15.12 11.72
N SER A 63 -4.93 14.01 11.69
CA SER A 63 -4.44 12.67 11.45
C SER A 63 -5.42 11.88 10.58
N LEU A 64 -4.98 10.74 10.05
CA LEU A 64 -5.89 9.82 9.36
C LEU A 64 -6.83 9.13 10.36
N ASP A 65 -6.42 9.00 11.62
CA ASP A 65 -7.25 8.45 12.68
C ASP A 65 -8.45 9.34 13.00
N ASP A 66 -8.33 10.66 12.82
CA ASP A 66 -9.47 11.59 12.98
C ASP A 66 -10.62 11.25 12.02
N LEU A 67 -10.29 10.77 10.81
CA LEU A 67 -11.29 10.32 9.84
C LEU A 67 -11.98 9.01 10.27
N VAL A 68 -11.27 8.17 11.01
CA VAL A 68 -11.81 6.94 11.58
C VAL A 68 -12.69 7.25 12.79
N ILE A 69 -12.24 8.13 13.68
CA ILE A 69 -12.99 8.57 14.86
C ILE A 69 -14.29 9.28 14.46
N ALA A 70 -14.25 10.09 13.40
CA ALA A 70 -15.40 10.77 12.86
C ALA A 70 -16.28 9.88 11.94
N GLU A 71 -15.99 8.60 11.84
CA GLU A 71 -16.74 7.58 11.08
C GLU A 71 -16.78 7.79 9.55
N TYR A 72 -15.88 8.60 9.01
CA TYR A 72 -15.70 8.73 7.55
C TYR A 72 -14.91 7.58 6.95
N LEU A 73 -14.02 6.94 7.72
CA LEU A 73 -13.32 5.71 7.38
C LEU A 73 -13.59 4.64 8.44
N LYS A 74 -13.75 3.40 8.02
CA LYS A 74 -13.84 2.26 8.96
C LYS A 74 -12.49 1.99 9.64
N HIS A 75 -11.41 2.12 8.88
CA HIS A 75 -10.02 1.99 9.33
C HIS A 75 -9.10 2.66 8.32
N VAL A 76 -7.92 3.05 8.75
CA VAL A 76 -6.88 3.51 7.83
C VAL A 76 -6.40 2.33 6.99
N PRO A 77 -6.47 2.42 5.65
CA PRO A 77 -6.05 1.32 4.79
C PRO A 77 -4.56 1.01 4.92
N LEU A 78 -4.21 -0.28 4.84
CA LEU A 78 -2.83 -0.70 4.68
C LEU A 78 -2.32 -0.32 3.29
N ASP A 79 -1.09 0.19 3.22
CA ASP A 79 -0.39 0.31 1.94
C ASP A 79 0.07 -1.10 1.51
N PRO A 80 -0.46 -1.66 0.40
CA PRO A 80 -0.12 -3.02 -0.02
C PRO A 80 1.35 -3.20 -0.43
N MET A 81 2.07 -2.10 -0.70
CA MET A 81 3.48 -2.14 -1.04
C MET A 81 4.39 -2.23 0.18
N THR A 82 3.93 -1.76 1.33
CA THR A 82 4.68 -1.75 2.59
C THR A 82 4.09 -2.66 3.66
N GLY A 83 2.80 -3.05 3.52
CA GLY A 83 2.05 -3.80 4.52
C GLY A 83 1.74 -3.00 5.79
N ARG A 84 1.88 -1.67 5.75
CA ARG A 84 1.75 -0.78 6.92
C ARG A 84 0.72 0.32 6.68
N LYS A 85 0.19 0.88 7.76
CA LYS A 85 -0.76 2.01 7.75
C LYS A 85 -0.05 3.38 7.82
N ASP A 86 1.15 3.42 8.38
CA ASP A 86 1.90 4.62 8.71
C ASP A 86 2.88 5.05 7.62
N THR A 87 2.82 4.41 6.45
CA THR A 87 3.66 4.75 5.29
C THR A 87 3.02 5.76 4.35
N TRP A 88 1.77 6.14 4.57
CA TRP A 88 1.15 7.22 3.83
C TRP A 88 1.79 8.56 4.18
N LEU A 89 2.21 9.31 3.17
CA LEU A 89 2.80 10.63 3.36
C LEU A 89 1.69 11.69 3.44
N LEU A 90 1.65 12.40 4.54
CA LEU A 90 0.71 13.48 4.79
C LEU A 90 1.37 14.81 4.48
N LYS A 91 0.71 15.62 3.65
CA LYS A 91 1.08 17.02 3.46
C LYS A 91 0.21 17.86 4.39
N CYS A 92 0.86 18.54 5.34
CA CYS A 92 0.21 19.42 6.29
C CYS A 92 0.06 20.83 5.70
N SER A 93 -0.96 21.54 6.19
CA SER A 93 -1.16 22.96 5.88
C SER A 93 -0.02 23.80 6.45
N SER A 94 0.42 24.80 5.70
CA SER A 94 1.34 25.82 6.17
C SER A 94 0.60 27.03 6.80
N ASP A 95 -0.72 27.04 6.73
CA ASP A 95 -1.56 28.09 7.27
C ASP A 95 -1.89 27.81 8.75
N PRO A 96 -1.40 28.65 9.70
CA PRO A 96 -1.70 28.49 11.12
C PRO A 96 -3.18 28.64 11.47
N ALA A 97 -3.93 29.40 10.65
CA ALA A 97 -5.37 29.62 10.86
C ALA A 97 -6.20 28.39 10.45
N SER A 98 -5.64 27.51 9.63
CA SER A 98 -6.32 26.28 9.16
C SER A 98 -5.36 25.10 9.13
N PRO A 99 -4.91 24.62 10.32
CA PRO A 99 -3.99 23.50 10.41
C PRO A 99 -4.66 22.17 10.01
N GLY A 100 -3.86 21.20 9.64
CA GLY A 100 -4.31 19.85 9.32
C GLY A 100 -3.84 19.33 7.96
N ILE A 101 -4.34 18.18 7.56
CA ILE A 101 -3.93 17.47 6.35
C ILE A 101 -4.54 18.15 5.12
N VAL A 102 -3.67 18.51 4.17
CA VAL A 102 -4.07 19.07 2.86
C VAL A 102 -4.13 17.99 1.79
N SER A 103 -3.20 17.04 1.83
CA SER A 103 -3.09 16.00 0.81
C SER A 103 -2.44 14.74 1.37
N ILE A 104 -2.74 13.61 0.73
CA ILE A 104 -2.18 12.30 1.04
C ILE A 104 -1.47 11.79 -0.20
N SER A 105 -0.28 11.23 -0.01
CA SER A 105 0.53 10.65 -1.07
C SER A 105 1.04 9.27 -0.67
N PRO A 106 1.31 8.39 -1.63
CA PRO A 106 1.91 7.10 -1.33
C PRO A 106 3.34 7.28 -0.83
N GLY A 107 3.70 6.54 0.21
CA GLY A 107 5.06 6.49 0.72
C GLY A 107 6.00 5.69 -0.18
N ASN A 108 7.30 5.94 -0.03
CA ASN A 108 8.32 5.12 -0.66
C ASN A 108 8.71 3.99 0.31
N PRO A 109 8.63 2.71 -0.08
CA PRO A 109 9.02 1.60 0.78
C PRO A 109 10.49 1.63 1.22
N SER A 110 11.35 2.33 0.46
CA SER A 110 12.77 2.49 0.77
C SER A 110 13.10 3.74 1.59
N ALA A 111 12.16 4.66 1.76
CA ALA A 111 12.36 5.84 2.59
C ALA A 111 12.16 5.48 4.06
N ALA A 112 13.18 5.69 4.88
CA ALA A 112 13.01 5.66 6.32
C ALA A 112 11.86 6.60 6.72
N ILE A 113 10.89 6.06 7.42
CA ILE A 113 9.63 6.71 7.72
C ILE A 113 9.89 7.96 8.57
N LYS A 114 9.92 9.09 7.91
CA LYS A 114 9.71 10.41 8.51
C LYS A 114 8.39 11.01 8.00
N GLY A 115 7.39 10.16 7.87
CA GLY A 115 6.02 10.61 7.67
C GLY A 115 5.47 11.03 9.01
N THR A 116 5.18 12.30 9.17
CA THR A 116 4.39 12.77 10.30
C THR A 116 3.02 12.11 10.20
N ALA A 117 2.74 11.18 11.10
CA ALA A 117 1.42 10.57 11.22
C ALA A 117 0.36 11.58 11.70
N HIS A 118 0.77 12.80 11.97
CA HIS A 118 -0.04 13.85 12.57
C HIS A 118 0.41 15.23 12.08
N CYS A 119 -0.55 16.11 11.77
CA CYS A 119 -0.34 17.53 11.43
C CYS A 119 -0.75 18.41 12.61
N ASP A 120 0.22 18.99 13.24
CA ASP A 120 -0.02 19.96 14.32
C ASP A 120 -0.58 21.29 13.82
#